data_342ac9a7687205b3c01903b8293d3187
#
_entry.id   342ac9a7687205b3c01903b8293d3187
#
_cell.length_a   1.000
_cell.length_b   1.000
_cell.length_c   1.000
_cell.angle_alpha   90.00
_cell.angle_beta   90.00
_cell.angle_gamma   90.00
#
_symmetry.space_group_name_H-M   'P 1'
#
loop_
_entity.id
_entity.type
_entity.pdbx_description
1 polymer ?
#
loop_
_entity_poly.entity_id
_entity_poly.type
_entity_poly.pdbx_seq_one_letter_code
_entity_poly.pdbx_strand_id
1 'polypeptide(L)'
;GLEEAWSTLAALQKEGKVRWIGVSNFNAEQIKRAEKIAPVTSLQPPYSILRRQIEESTLPYCQQRGIGVIVYSPMFSGMLTGGMTRERAKNLPKDDFRSRNPEFQEPKLSRNLELVEKIREIAARQGRNPGEVAIAWTLRRPVINGAIVGSRNAKQAEGVMQAGDLQLSEKEIAEIDSFASSVAAAKAAS
;
A
#
# COMPACT_ATOMS: atom_id res chain seq x y z
N GLY A 1 -2.22 17.92 -20.65
CA GLY A 1 -2.92 17.92 -19.35
C GLY A 1 -3.65 16.60 -19.06
N LEU A 2 -4.28 16.49 -17.89
CA LEU A 2 -5.03 15.29 -17.50
C LEU A 2 -6.14 14.96 -18.50
N GLU A 3 -6.92 15.97 -18.88
CA GLU A 3 -8.06 15.82 -19.77
C GLU A 3 -7.64 15.37 -21.17
N GLU A 4 -6.56 15.92 -21.69
CA GLU A 4 -6.00 15.56 -23.00
C GLU A 4 -5.53 14.10 -23.02
N ALA A 5 -4.73 13.72 -22.00
CA ALA A 5 -4.24 12.35 -21.88
C ALA A 5 -5.38 11.35 -21.74
N TRP A 6 -6.39 11.69 -20.91
CA TRP A 6 -7.53 10.81 -20.68
C TRP A 6 -8.43 10.70 -21.90
N SER A 7 -8.64 11.80 -22.66
CA SER A 7 -9.36 11.79 -23.94
C SER A 7 -8.68 10.90 -24.98
N THR A 8 -7.34 10.92 -25.02
CA THR A 8 -6.56 10.05 -25.91
C THR A 8 -6.75 8.57 -25.56
N LEU A 9 -6.69 8.23 -24.27
CA LEU A 9 -6.92 6.85 -23.81
C LEU A 9 -8.37 6.40 -24.10
N ALA A 10 -9.34 7.27 -23.92
CA ALA A 10 -10.75 7.00 -24.27
C ALA A 10 -10.93 6.74 -25.77
N ALA A 11 -10.25 7.50 -26.63
CA ALA A 11 -10.25 7.27 -28.08
C ALA A 11 -9.66 5.89 -28.42
N LEU A 12 -8.52 5.51 -27.84
CA LEU A 12 -7.91 4.19 -28.03
C LEU A 12 -8.81 3.05 -27.56
N GLN A 13 -9.56 3.27 -26.49
CA GLN A 13 -10.56 2.30 -26.00
C GLN A 13 -11.72 2.18 -27.01
N LYS A 14 -12.21 3.29 -27.54
CA LYS A 14 -13.27 3.30 -28.56
C LYS A 14 -12.83 2.63 -29.87
N GLU A 15 -11.55 2.75 -30.22
CA GLU A 15 -10.95 2.07 -31.39
C GLU A 15 -10.69 0.55 -31.13
N GLY A 16 -10.97 0.06 -29.92
CA GLY A 16 -10.73 -1.35 -29.57
C GLY A 16 -9.25 -1.73 -29.35
N LYS A 17 -8.35 -0.75 -29.32
CA LYS A 17 -6.90 -0.98 -29.09
C LYS A 17 -6.59 -1.36 -27.64
N VAL A 18 -7.40 -0.87 -26.70
CA VAL A 18 -7.35 -1.25 -25.28
C VAL A 18 -8.76 -1.57 -24.80
N ARG A 19 -8.89 -2.54 -23.90
CA ARG A 19 -10.20 -2.92 -23.34
C ARG A 19 -10.59 -2.06 -22.14
N TRP A 20 -9.64 -1.76 -21.29
CA TRP A 20 -9.85 -1.04 -20.03
C TRP A 20 -8.79 0.02 -19.84
N ILE A 21 -9.17 1.15 -19.27
CA ILE A 21 -8.28 2.27 -18.95
C ILE A 21 -8.35 2.57 -17.47
N GLY A 22 -7.22 2.86 -16.86
CA GLY A 22 -7.09 3.14 -15.43
C GLY A 22 -6.05 4.21 -15.14
N VAL A 23 -6.00 4.64 -13.90
CA VAL A 23 -5.11 5.72 -13.46
C VAL A 23 -4.21 5.27 -12.32
N SER A 24 -3.09 5.94 -12.13
CA SER A 24 -2.19 5.73 -10.99
C SER A 24 -1.97 7.03 -10.23
N ASN A 25 -1.98 6.94 -8.90
CA ASN A 25 -1.72 8.05 -7.99
C ASN A 25 -2.73 9.23 -8.07
N PHE A 26 -3.91 9.01 -8.63
CA PHE A 26 -4.96 10.02 -8.65
C PHE A 26 -5.69 10.07 -7.29
N ASN A 27 -6.02 11.28 -6.85
CA ASN A 27 -6.97 11.50 -5.77
C ASN A 27 -8.42 11.51 -6.31
N ALA A 28 -9.41 11.54 -5.41
CA ALA A 28 -10.83 11.52 -5.78
C ALA A 28 -11.22 12.63 -6.75
N GLU A 29 -10.68 13.85 -6.59
CA GLU A 29 -11.00 14.98 -7.47
C GLU A 29 -10.43 14.78 -8.89
N GLN A 30 -9.23 14.23 -9.00
CA GLN A 30 -8.64 13.90 -10.30
C GLN A 30 -9.42 12.79 -11.01
N ILE A 31 -9.89 11.78 -10.26
CA ILE A 31 -10.74 10.72 -10.80
C ILE A 31 -12.06 11.31 -11.29
N LYS A 32 -12.74 12.17 -10.51
CA LYS A 32 -13.96 12.87 -10.94
C LYS A 32 -13.78 13.67 -12.22
N ARG A 33 -12.61 14.30 -12.39
CA ARG A 33 -12.31 15.05 -13.64
C ARG A 33 -12.16 14.09 -14.82
N ALA A 34 -11.45 12.97 -14.66
CA ALA A 34 -11.31 11.97 -15.70
C ALA A 34 -12.67 11.36 -16.09
N GLU A 35 -13.53 11.06 -15.11
CA GLU A 35 -14.85 10.46 -15.34
C GLU A 35 -15.82 11.37 -16.12
N LYS A 36 -15.57 12.69 -16.20
CA LYS A 36 -16.34 13.57 -17.09
C LYS A 36 -16.10 13.28 -18.57
N ILE A 37 -15.03 12.58 -18.91
CA ILE A 37 -14.64 12.26 -20.29
C ILE A 37 -14.95 10.78 -20.57
N ALA A 38 -14.45 9.88 -19.73
CA ALA A 38 -14.67 8.44 -19.87
C ALA A 38 -14.55 7.75 -18.50
N PRO A 39 -15.22 6.61 -18.28
CA PRO A 39 -15.13 5.86 -17.04
C PRO A 39 -13.70 5.46 -16.68
N VAL A 40 -13.35 5.53 -15.39
CA VAL A 40 -12.10 5.01 -14.84
C VAL A 40 -12.36 3.59 -14.35
N THR A 41 -11.69 2.60 -14.92
CA THR A 41 -11.89 1.19 -14.54
C THR A 41 -11.11 0.83 -13.29
N SER A 42 -9.89 1.34 -13.15
CA SER A 42 -9.03 1.00 -12.02
C SER A 42 -8.16 2.15 -11.55
N LEU A 43 -7.82 2.11 -10.26
CA LEU A 43 -6.85 3.00 -9.63
C LEU A 43 -5.68 2.18 -9.08
N GLN A 44 -4.44 2.64 -9.32
CA GLN A 44 -3.23 2.08 -8.74
C GLN A 44 -2.55 3.09 -7.80
N PRO A 45 -2.88 3.11 -6.49
CA PRO A 45 -2.27 4.00 -5.51
C PRO A 45 -1.24 3.28 -4.62
N PRO A 46 -0.33 4.00 -3.95
CA PRO A 46 0.45 3.44 -2.86
C PRO A 46 -0.45 3.28 -1.61
N TYR A 47 -0.35 2.12 -0.97
CA TYR A 47 -1.10 1.87 0.27
C TYR A 47 -0.40 0.84 1.15
N SER A 48 -0.32 1.13 2.43
CA SER A 48 0.24 0.24 3.45
C SER A 48 -0.20 0.70 4.84
N ILE A 49 0.12 -0.06 5.88
CA ILE A 49 -0.11 0.32 7.28
C ILE A 49 0.51 1.70 7.60
N LEU A 50 1.66 2.04 7.00
CA LEU A 50 2.37 3.31 7.17
C LEU A 50 1.93 4.42 6.19
N ARG A 51 1.09 4.12 5.21
CA ARG A 51 0.62 5.06 4.18
C ARG A 51 -0.87 4.86 3.93
N ARG A 52 -1.70 5.62 4.65
CA ARG A 52 -3.15 5.41 4.73
C ARG A 52 -4.00 6.55 4.15
N GLN A 53 -3.39 7.59 3.58
CA GLN A 53 -4.09 8.81 3.13
C GLN A 53 -5.24 8.54 2.16
N ILE A 54 -5.17 7.48 1.36
CA ILE A 54 -6.26 7.13 0.43
C ILE A 54 -7.54 6.67 1.13
N GLU A 55 -7.47 6.31 2.42
CA GLU A 55 -8.65 5.87 3.19
C GLU A 55 -9.66 6.99 3.43
N GLU A 56 -9.20 8.25 3.48
CA GLU A 56 -10.02 9.41 3.84
C GLU A 56 -11.08 9.73 2.78
N SER A 57 -10.73 9.68 1.51
CA SER A 57 -11.63 10.09 0.41
C SER A 57 -11.54 9.20 -0.82
N THR A 58 -10.35 8.75 -1.19
CA THR A 58 -10.11 8.07 -2.48
C THR A 58 -10.69 6.65 -2.50
N LEU A 59 -10.44 5.84 -1.47
CA LEU A 59 -11.02 4.49 -1.38
C LEU A 59 -12.56 4.51 -1.27
N PRO A 60 -13.17 5.35 -0.41
CA PRO A 60 -14.63 5.51 -0.39
C PRO A 60 -15.20 5.89 -1.74
N TYR A 61 -14.55 6.82 -2.46
CA TYR A 61 -14.97 7.21 -3.79
C TYR A 61 -14.90 6.04 -4.79
N CYS A 62 -13.78 5.33 -4.82
CA CYS A 62 -13.62 4.15 -5.68
C CYS A 62 -14.69 3.09 -5.39
N GLN A 63 -14.96 2.83 -4.12
CA GLN A 63 -15.99 1.87 -3.70
C GLN A 63 -17.39 2.30 -4.19
N GLN A 64 -17.75 3.55 -4.01
CA GLN A 64 -19.04 4.10 -4.47
C GLN A 64 -19.19 4.00 -6.00
N ARG A 65 -18.10 4.18 -6.75
CA ARG A 65 -18.09 4.21 -8.21
C ARG A 65 -17.84 2.85 -8.86
N GLY A 66 -17.58 1.80 -8.09
CA GLY A 66 -17.22 0.48 -8.62
C GLY A 66 -15.84 0.45 -9.31
N ILE A 67 -14.94 1.37 -8.95
CA ILE A 67 -13.58 1.42 -9.49
C ILE A 67 -12.71 0.41 -8.73
N GLY A 68 -12.11 -0.53 -9.45
CA GLY A 68 -11.19 -1.51 -8.87
C GLY A 68 -9.89 -0.84 -8.38
N VAL A 69 -9.36 -1.30 -7.25
CA VAL A 69 -8.11 -0.76 -6.70
C VAL A 69 -7.04 -1.84 -6.60
N ILE A 70 -5.87 -1.57 -7.20
CA ILE A 70 -4.69 -2.44 -7.10
C ILE A 70 -3.58 -1.63 -6.42
N VAL A 71 -3.29 -1.92 -5.17
CA VAL A 71 -2.34 -1.13 -4.40
C VAL A 71 -0.89 -1.54 -4.66
N TYR A 72 0.05 -0.60 -4.57
CA TYR A 72 1.48 -0.91 -4.61
C TYR A 72 2.17 -0.52 -3.30
N SER A 73 3.36 -1.08 -3.07
CA SER A 73 4.16 -0.92 -1.85
C SER A 73 3.46 -1.32 -0.54
N PRO A 74 2.72 -2.44 -0.47
CA PRO A 74 2.01 -2.86 0.73
C PRO A 74 2.95 -3.12 1.91
N MET A 75 4.20 -3.53 1.65
CA MET A 75 5.24 -3.76 2.65
C MET A 75 6.13 -2.53 2.91
N PHE A 76 5.76 -1.35 2.41
CA PHE A 76 6.48 -0.09 2.57
C PHE A 76 7.99 -0.22 2.28
N SER A 77 8.34 -0.59 1.05
CA SER A 77 9.74 -0.76 0.60
C SER A 77 10.57 -1.69 1.48
N GLY A 78 9.94 -2.70 2.06
CA GLY A 78 10.56 -3.71 2.89
C GLY A 78 10.63 -3.38 4.39
N MET A 79 10.13 -2.22 4.84
CA MET A 79 10.05 -1.88 6.27
C MET A 79 9.21 -2.93 7.03
N LEU A 80 8.04 -3.28 6.51
CA LEU A 80 7.07 -4.14 7.19
C LEU A 80 7.33 -5.65 7.00
N THR A 81 8.46 -6.03 6.41
CA THR A 81 8.81 -7.45 6.19
C THR A 81 9.45 -8.12 7.41
N GLY A 82 9.80 -7.35 8.45
CA GLY A 82 10.59 -7.82 9.57
C GLY A 82 12.10 -7.95 9.28
N GLY A 83 12.54 -7.67 8.06
CA GLY A 83 13.96 -7.73 7.67
C GLY A 83 14.71 -6.39 7.76
N MET A 84 14.05 -5.29 8.14
CA MET A 84 14.69 -4.01 8.41
C MET A 84 15.11 -3.94 9.87
N THR A 85 16.33 -3.47 10.12
CA THR A 85 16.89 -3.22 11.45
C THR A 85 17.53 -1.83 11.49
N ARG A 86 17.82 -1.28 12.69
CA ARG A 86 18.57 -0.03 12.82
C ARG A 86 19.91 -0.08 12.13
N GLU A 87 20.64 -1.18 12.30
CA GLU A 87 21.94 -1.38 11.67
C GLU A 87 21.82 -1.41 10.14
N ARG A 88 20.85 -2.15 9.61
CA ARG A 88 20.60 -2.21 8.17
C ARG A 88 20.21 -0.84 7.60
N ALA A 89 19.36 -0.08 8.29
CA ALA A 89 18.95 1.25 7.86
C ALA A 89 20.14 2.21 7.81
N LYS A 90 21.04 2.16 8.82
CA LYS A 90 22.27 2.96 8.86
C LYS A 90 23.26 2.62 7.75
N ASN A 91 23.30 1.36 7.32
CA ASN A 91 24.21 0.84 6.31
C ASN A 91 23.61 0.72 4.91
N LEU A 92 22.48 1.40 4.64
CA LEU A 92 21.91 1.46 3.29
C LEU A 92 22.87 2.18 2.34
N PRO A 93 23.09 1.68 1.11
CA PRO A 93 23.85 2.37 0.09
C PRO A 93 23.33 3.79 -0.15
N LYS A 94 24.22 4.73 -0.48
CA LYS A 94 23.86 6.15 -0.71
C LYS A 94 22.92 6.35 -1.89
N ASP A 95 22.95 5.47 -2.87
CA ASP A 95 22.08 5.43 -4.05
C ASP A 95 20.74 4.70 -3.78
N ASP A 96 20.60 4.01 -2.65
CA ASP A 96 19.32 3.45 -2.21
C ASP A 96 18.40 4.59 -1.73
N PHE A 97 17.25 4.77 -2.40
CA PHE A 97 16.30 5.85 -2.06
C PHE A 97 15.83 5.81 -0.60
N ARG A 98 15.86 4.64 0.06
CA ARG A 98 15.48 4.47 1.46
C ARG A 98 16.44 5.21 2.39
N SER A 99 17.73 5.37 2.01
CA SER A 99 18.70 6.13 2.79
C SER A 99 18.34 7.60 2.97
N ARG A 100 17.50 8.14 2.06
CA ARG A 100 17.01 9.53 2.06
C ARG A 100 15.55 9.65 2.48
N ASN A 101 14.87 8.54 2.70
CA ASN A 101 13.46 8.53 3.10
C ASN A 101 13.37 8.69 4.63
N PRO A 102 12.69 9.72 5.14
CA PRO A 102 12.56 9.97 6.58
C PRO A 102 11.96 8.80 7.38
N GLU A 103 11.18 7.95 6.75
CA GLU A 103 10.60 6.77 7.43
C GLU A 103 11.64 5.70 7.76
N PHE A 104 12.84 5.77 7.17
CA PHE A 104 13.99 4.92 7.46
C PHE A 104 15.06 5.62 8.30
N GLN A 105 14.75 6.80 8.86
CA GLN A 105 15.63 7.60 9.70
C GLN A 105 15.00 7.85 11.08
N GLU A 106 15.84 8.12 12.09
CA GLU A 106 15.34 8.47 13.41
C GLU A 106 14.66 9.85 13.40
N PRO A 107 13.64 10.10 14.22
CA PRO A 107 13.04 9.18 15.20
C PRO A 107 11.98 8.22 14.60
N LYS A 108 11.63 8.35 13.32
CA LYS A 108 10.55 7.57 12.69
C LYS A 108 10.92 6.11 12.54
N LEU A 109 12.19 5.81 12.26
CA LEU A 109 12.69 4.44 12.14
C LEU A 109 12.38 3.62 13.40
N SER A 110 12.71 4.14 14.58
CA SER A 110 12.43 3.45 15.85
C SER A 110 10.96 3.09 16.00
N ARG A 111 10.07 4.04 15.75
CA ARG A 111 8.61 3.83 15.83
C ARG A 111 8.11 2.81 14.81
N ASN A 112 8.63 2.88 13.58
CA ASN A 112 8.26 1.93 12.54
C ASN A 112 8.75 0.50 12.88
N LEU A 113 9.91 0.36 13.52
CA LEU A 113 10.41 -0.94 13.99
C LEU A 113 9.58 -1.49 15.14
N GLU A 114 9.09 -0.65 16.07
CA GLU A 114 8.14 -1.06 17.11
C GLU A 114 6.83 -1.59 16.53
N LEU A 115 6.29 -0.93 15.49
CA LEU A 115 5.13 -1.44 14.75
C LEU A 115 5.45 -2.80 14.09
N VAL A 116 6.63 -2.97 13.54
CA VAL A 116 7.05 -4.24 12.92
C VAL A 116 7.09 -5.36 13.96
N GLU A 117 7.51 -5.09 15.20
CA GLU A 117 7.46 -6.11 16.26
C GLU A 117 6.02 -6.51 16.61
N LYS A 118 5.06 -5.58 16.64
CA LYS A 118 3.63 -5.91 16.79
C LYS A 118 3.09 -6.77 15.65
N ILE A 119 3.46 -6.43 14.42
CA ILE A 119 3.11 -7.25 13.25
C ILE A 119 3.75 -8.65 13.36
N ARG A 120 4.98 -8.76 13.88
CA ARG A 120 5.67 -10.04 14.11
C ARG A 120 4.95 -10.92 15.12
N GLU A 121 4.44 -10.33 16.22
CA GLU A 121 3.65 -11.05 17.21
C GLU A 121 2.38 -11.65 16.58
N ILE A 122 1.68 -10.88 15.73
CA ILE A 122 0.51 -11.35 14.99
C ILE A 122 0.89 -12.45 13.99
N ALA A 123 1.95 -12.23 13.23
CA ALA A 123 2.45 -13.19 12.26
C ALA A 123 2.80 -14.54 12.91
N ALA A 124 3.45 -14.51 14.09
CA ALA A 124 3.77 -15.72 14.84
C ALA A 124 2.52 -16.49 15.28
N ARG A 125 1.45 -15.80 15.73
CA ARG A 125 0.16 -16.43 16.08
C ARG A 125 -0.50 -17.13 14.89
N GLN A 126 -0.29 -16.60 13.69
CA GLN A 126 -0.85 -17.10 12.43
C GLN A 126 0.06 -18.11 11.71
N GLY A 127 1.27 -18.40 12.22
CA GLY A 127 2.26 -19.22 11.52
C GLY A 127 2.73 -18.59 10.20
N ARG A 128 2.77 -17.26 10.13
CA ARG A 128 3.09 -16.46 8.95
C ARG A 128 4.29 -15.54 9.21
N ASN A 129 4.77 -14.86 8.17
CA ASN A 129 5.77 -13.83 8.33
C ASN A 129 5.16 -12.40 8.33
N PRO A 130 5.85 -11.39 8.85
CA PRO A 130 5.33 -10.02 8.95
C PRO A 130 4.93 -9.42 7.59
N GLY A 131 5.62 -9.76 6.52
CA GLY A 131 5.30 -9.27 5.17
C GLY A 131 3.94 -9.77 4.69
N GLU A 132 3.59 -11.04 4.97
CA GLU A 132 2.27 -11.58 4.64
C GLU A 132 1.16 -10.87 5.43
N VAL A 133 1.38 -10.62 6.73
CA VAL A 133 0.42 -9.86 7.56
C VAL A 133 0.23 -8.44 7.02
N ALA A 134 1.31 -7.75 6.62
CA ALA A 134 1.23 -6.41 6.05
C ALA A 134 0.46 -6.39 4.72
N ILE A 135 0.64 -7.40 3.86
CA ILE A 135 -0.10 -7.53 2.60
C ILE A 135 -1.57 -7.86 2.89
N ALA A 136 -1.86 -8.86 3.74
CA ALA A 136 -3.21 -9.24 4.12
C ALA A 136 -3.99 -8.07 4.71
N TRP A 137 -3.32 -7.25 5.54
CA TRP A 137 -3.91 -6.03 6.07
C TRP A 137 -4.33 -5.05 4.96
N THR A 138 -3.56 -4.91 3.88
CA THR A 138 -3.97 -4.05 2.74
C THR A 138 -5.17 -4.63 2.00
N LEU A 139 -5.23 -5.95 1.86
CA LEU A 139 -6.30 -6.66 1.14
C LEU A 139 -7.61 -6.79 1.93
N ARG A 140 -7.65 -6.42 3.22
CA ARG A 140 -8.84 -6.53 4.08
C ARG A 140 -10.05 -5.71 3.60
N ARG A 141 -9.84 -4.73 2.74
CA ARG A 141 -10.90 -3.84 2.24
C ARG A 141 -11.46 -4.37 0.92
N PRO A 142 -12.78 -4.58 0.81
CA PRO A 142 -13.39 -5.19 -0.39
C PRO A 142 -13.12 -4.44 -1.71
N VAL A 143 -12.87 -3.13 -1.65
CA VAL A 143 -12.55 -2.32 -2.82
C VAL A 143 -11.13 -2.56 -3.35
N ILE A 144 -10.26 -3.17 -2.55
CA ILE A 144 -8.88 -3.49 -2.95
C ILE A 144 -8.85 -4.90 -3.54
N ASN A 145 -8.65 -4.98 -4.85
CA ASN A 145 -8.69 -6.23 -5.62
C ASN A 145 -7.32 -6.92 -5.70
N GLY A 146 -6.24 -6.23 -5.37
CA GLY A 146 -4.91 -6.81 -5.42
C GLY A 146 -3.84 -5.91 -4.82
N ALA A 147 -2.70 -6.53 -4.51
CA ALA A 147 -1.51 -5.86 -3.98
C ALA A 147 -0.28 -6.24 -4.82
N ILE A 148 0.39 -5.22 -5.37
CA ILE A 148 1.62 -5.38 -6.15
C ILE A 148 2.79 -5.49 -5.18
N VAL A 149 3.45 -6.64 -5.20
CA VAL A 149 4.59 -6.93 -4.35
C VAL A 149 5.86 -7.14 -5.16
N GLY A 150 6.99 -6.68 -4.63
CA GLY A 150 8.31 -6.89 -5.23
C GLY A 150 9.03 -8.08 -4.60
N SER A 151 9.63 -8.93 -5.43
CA SER A 151 10.51 -10.04 -5.01
C SER A 151 11.79 -10.01 -5.82
N ARG A 152 12.94 -10.30 -5.19
CA ARG A 152 14.24 -10.37 -5.86
C ARG A 152 14.70 -11.81 -6.13
N ASN A 153 14.07 -12.79 -5.51
CA ASN A 153 14.38 -14.20 -5.64
C ASN A 153 13.17 -15.07 -5.28
N ALA A 154 13.24 -16.38 -5.59
CA ALA A 154 12.16 -17.32 -5.36
C ALA A 154 11.72 -17.38 -3.89
N LYS A 155 12.65 -17.41 -2.94
CA LYS A 155 12.36 -17.46 -1.50
C LYS A 155 11.52 -16.25 -1.04
N GLN A 156 11.78 -15.06 -1.58
CA GLN A 156 10.97 -13.86 -1.28
C GLN A 156 9.58 -13.94 -1.92
N ALA A 157 9.49 -14.48 -3.13
CA ALA A 157 8.20 -14.69 -3.77
C ALA A 157 7.34 -15.70 -2.99
N GLU A 158 7.88 -16.85 -2.65
CA GLU A 158 7.22 -17.85 -1.81
C GLU A 158 6.75 -17.27 -0.47
N GLY A 159 7.59 -16.42 0.16
CA GLY A 159 7.29 -15.77 1.44
C GLY A 159 6.19 -14.70 1.40
N VAL A 160 5.59 -14.40 0.24
CA VAL A 160 4.50 -13.43 0.13
C VAL A 160 3.27 -13.96 -0.62
N MET A 161 3.42 -15.07 -1.35
CA MET A 161 2.34 -15.62 -2.20
C MET A 161 1.10 -16.04 -1.42
N GLN A 162 1.26 -16.52 -0.20
CA GLN A 162 0.15 -16.98 0.64
C GLN A 162 -0.56 -15.83 1.39
N ALA A 163 -0.10 -14.58 1.24
CA ALA A 163 -0.72 -13.43 1.88
C ALA A 163 -2.17 -13.19 1.42
N GLY A 164 -2.50 -13.59 0.19
CA GLY A 164 -3.86 -13.49 -0.35
C GLY A 164 -4.89 -14.37 0.36
N ASP A 165 -4.44 -15.48 0.94
CA ASP A 165 -5.28 -16.44 1.67
C ASP A 165 -5.33 -16.14 3.17
N LEU A 166 -4.49 -15.22 3.65
CA LEU A 166 -4.43 -14.85 5.06
C LEU A 166 -5.56 -13.89 5.43
N GLN A 167 -6.48 -14.35 6.26
CA GLN A 167 -7.53 -13.53 6.81
C GLN A 167 -7.19 -13.13 8.24
N LEU A 168 -6.99 -11.83 8.44
CA LEU A 168 -6.81 -11.26 9.78
C LEU A 168 -8.16 -11.10 10.46
N SER A 169 -8.23 -11.49 11.73
CA SER A 169 -9.39 -11.23 12.58
C SER A 169 -9.56 -9.73 12.84
N GLU A 170 -10.78 -9.29 13.14
CA GLU A 170 -11.05 -7.89 13.52
C GLU A 170 -10.18 -7.42 14.70
N LYS A 171 -9.89 -8.33 15.64
CA LYS A 171 -9.01 -8.06 16.78
C LYS A 171 -7.59 -7.76 16.32
N GLU A 172 -7.03 -8.56 15.40
CA GLU A 172 -5.68 -8.35 14.88
C GLU A 172 -5.59 -7.07 14.04
N ILE A 173 -6.62 -6.78 13.25
CA ILE A 173 -6.72 -5.51 12.51
C ILE A 173 -6.74 -4.33 13.48
N ALA A 174 -7.55 -4.41 14.55
CA ALA A 174 -7.63 -3.36 15.56
C ALA A 174 -6.31 -3.18 16.34
N GLU A 175 -5.59 -4.27 16.65
CA GLU A 175 -4.25 -4.21 17.26
C GLU A 175 -3.27 -3.43 16.35
N ILE A 176 -3.23 -3.74 15.06
CA ILE A 176 -2.37 -3.04 14.08
C ILE A 176 -2.78 -1.57 13.96
N ASP A 177 -4.07 -1.30 13.79
CA ASP A 177 -4.60 0.04 13.54
C ASP A 177 -4.40 0.95 14.77
N SER A 178 -4.62 0.45 15.97
CA SER A 178 -4.40 1.19 17.23
C SER A 178 -2.93 1.58 17.36
N PHE A 179 -2.02 0.64 17.15
CA PHE A 179 -0.58 0.92 17.27
C PHE A 179 -0.10 1.87 16.18
N ALA A 180 -0.52 1.68 14.92
CA ALA A 180 -0.19 2.58 13.82
C ALA A 180 -0.70 4.02 14.07
N SER A 181 -1.89 4.17 14.67
CA SER A 181 -2.47 5.47 15.03
C SER A 181 -1.70 6.16 16.16
N SER A 182 -1.26 5.44 17.18
CA SER A 182 -0.41 5.99 18.26
C SER A 182 0.93 6.50 17.72
N VAL A 183 1.52 5.76 16.77
CA VAL A 183 2.73 6.18 16.04
C VAL A 183 2.48 7.45 15.22
N ALA A 184 1.31 7.58 14.59
CA ALA A 184 0.95 8.77 13.80
C ALA A 184 0.68 9.98 14.69
N ALA A 185 -0.02 9.83 15.84
CA ALA A 185 -0.30 10.90 16.78
C ALA A 185 0.99 11.47 17.39
N ALA A 186 1.95 10.63 17.74
CA ALA A 186 3.25 11.07 18.20
C ALA A 186 4.08 11.84 17.13
N LYS A 187 3.74 11.70 15.83
CA LYS A 187 4.30 12.52 14.74
C LYS A 187 3.77 13.95 14.72
N ALA A 188 2.53 14.16 15.17
CA ALA A 188 1.90 15.49 15.17
C ALA A 188 2.32 16.35 16.38
N ALA A 189 2.88 15.73 17.42
CA ALA A 189 3.28 16.38 18.67
C ALA A 189 4.79 16.69 18.76
N SER A 190 5.58 16.31 17.76
CA SER A 190 7.03 16.56 17.65
C SER A 190 7.37 17.45 16.46
#